data_63712d47579383a498db6fd0d3bea592
#
_entry.id   63712d47579383a498db6fd0d3bea592
#
_cell.length_a   1.000
_cell.length_b   1.000
_cell.length_c   1.000
_cell.angle_alpha   90.00
_cell.angle_beta   90.00
_cell.angle_gamma   90.00
#
_symmetry.space_group_name_H-M   'P 1'
#
loop_
_entity.id
_entity.type
_entity.pdbx_description
1 polymer ?
#
loop_
_entity_poly.entity_id
_entity_poly.type
_entity_poly.pdbx_seq_one_letter_code
_entity_poly.pdbx_strand_id
1 'polypeptide(L)'
;MTTEINIVGGGLAGAEAAWQAAEMGVKVTLHEMRPKVGTFAHKSGDLAEMVCSNSFRSDDSEQNAVGLLHWELRQANGLIIKSADKYSLPAGGALAVDRTLFSAEITKQLKKHPKISISYSEVRDLPRTGNWIIATGPLTSDKLAQSIADFTGQDSLAFFDAIAPIVYYETINMDKAWFQSRYDKGETAADKKAYLNCPMDKKTYENFIECLIHSDKTIFKEGETANYFNGCLPIEVMAERGKDTLRFGPMKPVGLTNQHNTNVKPHAVVQLRQDNKLGTLFNIVGFQTKMKYSDQKKIFRSIPGLENAQFARLGGIHRNTFINSPLLLDNQLRLKGNQCVRFAGQITGVEGYVESAAIGLIAGRLAAAQALNIKMKNPPPETAMGALMNHILHGADINTFQPMNINFGLFPGVDAKNGRKNRPLRYKMYTDRAKHYFMGWINSQSI
;
A
#
# COMPACT_ATOMS: atom_id res chain seq x y z
N MET A 1 -22.71 7.03 27.06
CA MET A 1 -21.82 6.53 25.98
C MET A 1 -21.12 7.75 25.40
N THR A 2 -19.81 7.68 25.16
CA THR A 2 -19.05 8.80 24.58
C THR A 2 -19.44 8.97 23.13
N THR A 3 -19.97 10.15 22.78
CA THR A 3 -20.35 10.52 21.40
C THR A 3 -19.14 10.95 20.57
N GLU A 4 -17.95 10.70 21.05
CA GLU A 4 -16.66 11.07 20.43
C GLU A 4 -15.82 9.83 20.16
N ILE A 5 -15.13 9.84 19.03
CA ILE A 5 -14.19 8.79 18.61
C ILE A 5 -12.79 9.37 18.61
N ASN A 6 -11.85 8.67 19.24
CA ASN A 6 -10.44 8.96 19.19
C ASN A 6 -9.75 8.01 18.20
N ILE A 7 -8.93 8.54 17.29
CA ILE A 7 -8.20 7.76 16.30
C ILE A 7 -6.72 8.04 16.47
N VAL A 8 -5.91 7.00 16.56
CA VAL A 8 -4.45 7.10 16.73
C VAL A 8 -3.77 6.75 15.41
N GLY A 9 -3.02 7.70 14.87
CA GLY A 9 -2.31 7.59 13.60
C GLY A 9 -3.02 8.27 12.44
N GLY A 10 -2.42 9.32 11.90
CA GLY A 10 -2.93 10.10 10.76
C GLY A 10 -2.48 9.56 9.40
N GLY A 11 -2.19 8.23 9.29
CA GLY A 11 -1.93 7.55 8.03
C GLY A 11 -3.21 7.35 7.20
N LEU A 12 -3.12 6.57 6.08
CA LEU A 12 -4.26 6.36 5.19
C LEU A 12 -5.48 5.77 5.91
N ALA A 13 -5.27 4.78 6.77
CA ALA A 13 -6.37 4.14 7.50
C ALA A 13 -7.02 5.09 8.52
N GLY A 14 -6.22 5.82 9.29
CA GLY A 14 -6.75 6.74 10.29
C GLY A 14 -7.41 7.97 9.67
N ALA A 15 -6.86 8.50 8.58
CA ALA A 15 -7.45 9.59 7.81
C ALA A 15 -8.81 9.19 7.23
N GLU A 16 -8.91 7.99 6.63
CA GLU A 16 -10.16 7.46 6.10
C GLU A 16 -11.19 7.20 7.22
N ALA A 17 -10.75 6.59 8.34
CA ALA A 17 -11.62 6.32 9.48
C ALA A 17 -12.18 7.62 10.09
N ALA A 18 -11.34 8.66 10.22
CA ALA A 18 -11.76 9.97 10.73
C ALA A 18 -12.82 10.61 9.82
N TRP A 19 -12.57 10.57 8.50
CA TRP A 19 -13.51 11.09 7.51
C TRP A 19 -14.87 10.37 7.60
N GLN A 20 -14.89 9.06 7.54
CA GLN A 20 -16.12 8.27 7.55
C GLN A 20 -16.92 8.46 8.84
N ALA A 21 -16.25 8.49 9.99
CA ALA A 21 -16.94 8.71 11.26
C ALA A 21 -17.54 10.13 11.36
N ALA A 22 -16.83 11.13 10.87
CA ALA A 22 -17.28 12.51 10.87
C ALA A 22 -18.44 12.75 9.89
N GLU A 23 -18.41 12.14 8.69
CA GLU A 23 -19.51 12.18 7.71
C GLU A 23 -20.79 11.53 8.27
N MET A 24 -20.67 10.52 9.14
CA MET A 24 -21.80 9.97 9.89
C MET A 24 -22.28 10.86 11.06
N GLY A 25 -21.68 12.01 11.25
CA GLY A 25 -22.09 13.01 12.24
C GLY A 25 -21.43 12.91 13.61
N VAL A 26 -20.47 12.00 13.82
CA VAL A 26 -19.77 11.81 15.09
C VAL A 26 -18.57 12.76 15.21
N LYS A 27 -18.30 13.29 16.40
CA LYS A 27 -17.07 14.05 16.67
C LYS A 27 -15.86 13.12 16.71
N VAL A 28 -14.76 13.57 16.10
CA VAL A 28 -13.51 12.79 15.99
C VAL A 28 -12.33 13.61 16.48
N THR A 29 -11.51 13.03 17.33
CA THR A 29 -10.17 13.51 17.63
C THR A 29 -9.14 12.57 17.00
N LEU A 30 -8.40 13.07 16.00
CA LEU A 30 -7.32 12.35 15.31
C LEU A 30 -5.98 12.71 15.97
N HIS A 31 -5.35 11.74 16.61
CA HIS A 31 -4.04 11.87 17.24
C HIS A 31 -2.95 11.49 16.23
N GLU A 32 -2.08 12.44 15.90
CA GLU A 32 -0.91 12.22 15.05
C GLU A 32 0.35 12.66 15.80
N MET A 33 1.35 11.81 15.88
CA MET A 33 2.57 12.14 16.61
C MET A 33 3.48 13.13 15.87
N ARG A 34 3.41 13.15 14.51
CA ARG A 34 4.18 14.10 13.70
C ARG A 34 3.53 15.50 13.73
N PRO A 35 4.29 16.56 13.59
CA PRO A 35 5.75 16.61 13.41
C PRO A 35 6.55 16.52 14.73
N LYS A 36 5.89 16.42 15.90
CA LYS A 36 6.59 16.45 17.21
C LYS A 36 7.47 15.23 17.41
N VAL A 37 6.98 14.05 17.04
CA VAL A 37 7.72 12.80 17.04
C VAL A 37 7.79 12.29 15.61
N GLY A 38 8.97 12.38 15.00
CA GLY A 38 9.21 11.94 13.63
C GLY A 38 9.34 10.42 13.52
N THR A 39 9.21 9.91 12.30
CA THR A 39 9.61 8.56 11.93
C THR A 39 10.72 8.65 10.89
N PHE A 40 11.48 7.59 10.71
CA PHE A 40 12.54 7.56 9.70
C PHE A 40 12.00 7.55 8.24
N ALA A 41 10.73 7.18 8.02
CA ALA A 41 10.15 7.05 6.69
C ALA A 41 9.41 8.30 6.21
N HIS A 42 8.76 9.03 7.11
CA HIS A 42 8.02 10.24 6.78
C HIS A 42 8.95 11.45 6.68
N LYS A 43 8.64 12.35 5.74
CA LYS A 43 9.43 13.57 5.48
C LYS A 43 8.66 14.85 5.77
N SER A 44 7.35 14.77 5.90
CA SER A 44 6.46 15.90 6.14
C SER A 44 5.60 15.70 7.39
N GLY A 45 4.88 16.74 7.79
CA GLY A 45 3.83 16.67 8.81
C GLY A 45 2.44 16.40 8.23
N ASP A 46 2.33 16.17 6.92
CA ASP A 46 1.06 15.93 6.25
C ASP A 46 0.50 14.55 6.60
N LEU A 47 -0.84 14.48 6.67
CA LEU A 47 -1.56 13.22 6.91
C LEU A 47 -1.56 12.36 5.65
N ALA A 48 -1.72 11.05 5.81
CA ALA A 48 -1.74 10.07 4.73
C ALA A 48 -0.52 10.14 3.79
N GLU A 49 0.66 10.50 4.30
CA GLU A 49 1.89 10.52 3.51
C GLU A 49 2.25 9.12 3.02
N MET A 50 2.46 8.98 1.70
CA MET A 50 2.85 7.71 1.08
C MET A 50 4.36 7.53 1.12
N VAL A 51 4.86 6.63 1.95
CA VAL A 51 6.29 6.49 2.25
C VAL A 51 7.05 5.53 1.33
N CYS A 52 6.41 4.50 0.79
CA CYS A 52 7.07 3.47 -0.03
C CYS A 52 6.97 3.77 -1.53
N SER A 53 5.75 3.80 -2.08
CA SER A 53 5.45 3.96 -3.49
C SER A 53 4.43 5.10 -3.65
N ASN A 54 4.27 5.62 -4.88
CA ASN A 54 3.18 6.56 -5.21
C ASN A 54 2.02 5.87 -5.92
N SER A 55 1.94 4.55 -5.89
CA SER A 55 0.95 3.76 -6.62
C SER A 55 0.01 3.02 -5.69
N PHE A 56 -1.27 3.08 -6.03
CA PHE A 56 -2.33 2.20 -5.51
C PHE A 56 -2.48 0.91 -6.33
N ARG A 57 -1.57 0.62 -7.26
CA ARG A 57 -1.58 -0.54 -8.16
C ARG A 57 -2.65 -0.44 -9.25
N SER A 58 -3.10 -1.58 -9.80
CA SER A 58 -4.06 -1.61 -10.93
C SER A 58 -5.40 -0.98 -10.58
N ASP A 59 -5.96 -0.17 -11.49
CA ASP A 59 -7.29 0.45 -11.37
C ASP A 59 -8.37 -0.27 -12.20
N ASP A 60 -8.04 -1.42 -12.77
CA ASP A 60 -8.97 -2.25 -13.53
C ASP A 60 -9.96 -2.98 -12.61
N SER A 61 -11.17 -2.45 -12.47
CA SER A 61 -12.22 -3.01 -11.61
C SER A 61 -12.91 -4.25 -12.17
N GLU A 62 -12.62 -4.64 -13.42
CA GLU A 62 -13.25 -5.79 -14.08
C GLU A 62 -12.38 -7.05 -13.99
N GLN A 63 -11.06 -6.87 -14.01
CA GLN A 63 -10.12 -7.99 -14.08
C GLN A 63 -9.13 -8.07 -12.93
N ASN A 64 -9.22 -7.14 -11.95
CA ASN A 64 -8.27 -7.06 -10.85
C ASN A 64 -8.95 -6.80 -9.50
N ALA A 65 -8.60 -7.58 -8.49
CA ALA A 65 -9.19 -7.47 -7.14
C ALA A 65 -8.88 -6.11 -6.48
N VAL A 66 -7.69 -5.54 -6.73
CA VAL A 66 -7.36 -4.21 -6.19
C VAL A 66 -8.13 -3.10 -6.91
N GLY A 67 -8.32 -3.20 -8.23
CA GLY A 67 -9.18 -2.26 -8.96
C GLY A 67 -10.64 -2.35 -8.54
N LEU A 68 -11.13 -3.55 -8.22
CA LEU A 68 -12.44 -3.73 -7.61
C LEU A 68 -12.52 -3.04 -6.24
N LEU A 69 -11.50 -3.13 -5.40
CA LEU A 69 -11.44 -2.44 -4.11
C LEU A 69 -11.44 -0.91 -4.28
N HIS A 70 -10.76 -0.38 -5.32
CA HIS A 70 -10.85 1.04 -5.68
C HIS A 70 -12.29 1.44 -6.02
N TRP A 71 -12.97 0.62 -6.82
CA TRP A 71 -14.37 0.84 -7.17
C TRP A 71 -15.27 0.87 -5.92
N GLU A 72 -15.11 -0.09 -5.00
CA GLU A 72 -15.88 -0.14 -3.75
C GLU A 72 -15.63 1.11 -2.88
N LEU A 73 -14.38 1.57 -2.76
CA LEU A 73 -14.04 2.80 -2.04
C LEU A 73 -14.66 4.05 -2.68
N ARG A 74 -14.71 4.11 -4.04
CA ARG A 74 -15.39 5.20 -4.76
C ARG A 74 -16.89 5.21 -4.47
N GLN A 75 -17.56 4.05 -4.52
CA GLN A 75 -18.98 3.91 -4.18
C GLN A 75 -19.26 4.29 -2.72
N ALA A 76 -18.34 4.02 -1.82
CA ALA A 76 -18.44 4.36 -0.39
C ALA A 76 -18.04 5.80 -0.06
N ASN A 77 -17.75 6.65 -1.05
CA ASN A 77 -17.33 8.04 -0.86
C ASN A 77 -16.03 8.18 -0.03
N GLY A 78 -15.06 7.28 -0.23
CA GLY A 78 -13.78 7.31 0.48
C GLY A 78 -12.97 8.58 0.20
N LEU A 79 -12.41 9.19 1.24
CA LEU A 79 -11.55 10.38 1.12
C LEU A 79 -10.26 10.05 0.39
N ILE A 80 -9.65 8.91 0.73
CA ILE A 80 -8.35 8.49 0.17
C ILE A 80 -8.47 8.29 -1.33
N ILE A 81 -9.48 7.54 -1.80
CA ILE A 81 -9.64 7.28 -3.24
C ILE A 81 -10.03 8.53 -4.03
N LYS A 82 -10.88 9.40 -3.48
CA LYS A 82 -11.23 10.70 -4.10
C LYS A 82 -10.01 11.59 -4.27
N SER A 83 -9.14 11.63 -3.27
CA SER A 83 -7.89 12.40 -3.34
C SER A 83 -6.91 11.79 -4.34
N ALA A 84 -6.86 10.46 -4.42
CA ALA A 84 -6.04 9.75 -5.41
C ALA A 84 -6.50 10.03 -6.85
N ASP A 85 -7.81 9.99 -7.12
CA ASP A 85 -8.39 10.32 -8.43
C ASP A 85 -8.09 11.77 -8.83
N LYS A 86 -8.18 12.72 -7.88
CA LYS A 86 -7.94 14.15 -8.12
C LYS A 86 -6.48 14.47 -8.47
N TYR A 87 -5.53 13.76 -7.87
CA TYR A 87 -4.10 13.99 -8.04
C TYR A 87 -3.39 12.83 -8.72
N SER A 88 -4.14 12.12 -9.58
CA SER A 88 -3.61 11.01 -10.36
C SER A 88 -2.56 11.45 -11.37
N LEU A 89 -1.62 10.56 -11.63
CA LEU A 89 -0.56 10.70 -12.64
C LEU A 89 -0.71 9.59 -13.68
N PRO A 90 -0.31 9.82 -14.93
CA PRO A 90 -0.27 8.78 -15.93
C PRO A 90 0.57 7.59 -15.46
N ALA A 91 -0.02 6.39 -15.44
CA ALA A 91 0.63 5.16 -14.97
C ALA A 91 0.12 3.90 -15.69
N GLY A 92 -0.26 4.03 -16.97
CA GLY A 92 -0.86 2.94 -17.75
C GLY A 92 -2.19 2.48 -17.13
N GLY A 93 -2.29 1.21 -16.74
CA GLY A 93 -3.50 0.70 -16.07
C GLY A 93 -3.44 0.75 -14.54
N ALA A 94 -2.55 1.53 -13.95
CA ALA A 94 -2.42 1.69 -12.50
C ALA A 94 -2.90 3.08 -12.06
N LEU A 95 -3.42 3.18 -10.83
CA LEU A 95 -3.65 4.45 -10.16
C LEU A 95 -2.37 4.87 -9.43
N ALA A 96 -1.69 5.89 -9.93
CA ALA A 96 -0.54 6.52 -9.29
C ALA A 96 -0.85 8.00 -9.02
N VAL A 97 -0.20 8.60 -8.02
CA VAL A 97 -0.51 9.95 -7.58
C VAL A 97 0.74 10.80 -7.37
N ASP A 98 0.59 12.12 -7.47
CA ASP A 98 1.54 13.05 -6.90
C ASP A 98 1.44 12.99 -5.38
N ARG A 99 2.47 12.47 -4.72
CA ARG A 99 2.46 12.21 -3.26
C ARG A 99 2.24 13.47 -2.44
N THR A 100 2.86 14.56 -2.84
CA THR A 100 2.82 15.82 -2.09
C THR A 100 1.44 16.46 -2.18
N LEU A 101 0.89 16.54 -3.40
CA LEU A 101 -0.44 17.10 -3.60
C LEU A 101 -1.54 16.22 -2.98
N PHE A 102 -1.38 14.90 -3.04
CA PHE A 102 -2.29 13.94 -2.43
C PHE A 102 -2.38 14.10 -0.90
N SER A 103 -1.22 14.07 -0.20
CA SER A 103 -1.20 14.19 1.26
C SER A 103 -1.63 15.58 1.74
N ALA A 104 -1.25 16.64 1.03
CA ALA A 104 -1.68 18.01 1.32
C ALA A 104 -3.21 18.16 1.21
N GLU A 105 -3.83 17.56 0.19
CA GLU A 105 -5.30 17.60 0.03
C GLU A 105 -6.01 16.90 1.19
N ILE A 106 -5.59 15.68 1.54
CA ILE A 106 -6.19 14.95 2.66
C ILE A 106 -6.05 15.74 3.96
N THR A 107 -4.86 16.26 4.23
CA THR A 107 -4.60 17.11 5.39
C THR A 107 -5.53 18.32 5.42
N LYS A 108 -5.72 18.99 4.28
CA LYS A 108 -6.62 20.13 4.12
C LYS A 108 -8.07 19.75 4.38
N GLN A 109 -8.55 18.63 3.81
CA GLN A 109 -9.95 18.19 3.98
C GLN A 109 -10.26 17.84 5.44
N LEU A 110 -9.38 17.10 6.11
CA LEU A 110 -9.55 16.74 7.51
C LEU A 110 -9.50 17.97 8.44
N LYS A 111 -8.58 18.91 8.23
CA LYS A 111 -8.51 20.17 8.99
C LYS A 111 -9.75 21.06 8.81
N LYS A 112 -10.38 20.99 7.63
CA LYS A 112 -11.55 21.80 7.28
C LYS A 112 -12.86 21.23 7.79
N HIS A 113 -12.89 19.94 8.14
CA HIS A 113 -14.09 19.25 8.54
C HIS A 113 -14.53 19.68 9.96
N PRO A 114 -15.80 20.18 10.17
CA PRO A 114 -16.21 20.78 11.44
C PRO A 114 -16.27 19.81 12.62
N LYS A 115 -16.29 18.50 12.35
CA LYS A 115 -16.36 17.45 13.37
C LYS A 115 -15.02 16.75 13.62
N ILE A 116 -13.94 17.14 12.95
CA ILE A 116 -12.61 16.54 13.11
C ILE A 116 -11.67 17.55 13.79
N SER A 117 -11.09 17.15 14.90
CA SER A 117 -10.01 17.85 15.57
C SER A 117 -8.72 17.05 15.44
N ILE A 118 -7.60 17.70 15.11
CA ILE A 118 -6.31 17.03 15.02
C ILE A 118 -5.47 17.41 16.24
N SER A 119 -5.05 16.39 17.00
CA SER A 119 -4.17 16.51 18.15
C SER A 119 -2.78 16.02 17.77
N TYR A 120 -1.80 16.92 17.73
CA TYR A 120 -0.41 16.56 17.46
C TYR A 120 0.26 16.05 18.73
N SER A 121 0.00 14.78 19.07
CA SER A 121 0.51 14.12 20.28
C SER A 121 0.71 12.63 20.04
N GLU A 122 1.76 12.07 20.65
CA GLU A 122 1.98 10.62 20.71
C GLU A 122 1.06 9.99 21.76
N VAL A 123 0.27 8.99 21.37
CA VAL A 123 -0.44 8.09 22.28
C VAL A 123 0.48 6.92 22.58
N ARG A 124 0.82 6.74 23.85
CA ARG A 124 1.84 5.78 24.30
C ARG A 124 1.26 4.52 24.90
N ASP A 125 0.08 4.64 25.47
CA ASP A 125 -0.58 3.57 26.21
C ASP A 125 -1.86 3.15 25.50
N LEU A 126 -2.17 1.85 25.53
CA LEU A 126 -3.41 1.32 25.01
C LEU A 126 -4.59 1.82 25.85
N PRO A 127 -5.56 2.57 25.26
CA PRO A 127 -6.67 3.13 26.02
C PRO A 127 -7.54 2.06 26.67
N ARG A 128 -8.10 2.36 27.85
CA ARG A 128 -8.94 1.44 28.62
C ARG A 128 -10.42 1.86 28.67
N THR A 129 -10.71 3.08 28.26
CA THR A 129 -12.06 3.66 28.27
C THR A 129 -12.30 4.51 27.02
N GLY A 130 -13.54 4.76 26.68
CA GLY A 130 -13.88 5.56 25.51
C GLY A 130 -14.17 4.74 24.25
N ASN A 131 -14.01 5.34 23.08
CA ASN A 131 -14.15 4.70 21.78
C ASN A 131 -12.92 5.06 20.92
N TRP A 132 -12.06 4.11 20.69
CA TRP A 132 -10.76 4.31 20.07
C TRP A 132 -10.55 3.46 18.85
N ILE A 133 -9.83 3.99 17.87
CA ILE A 133 -9.31 3.26 16.71
C ILE A 133 -7.80 3.41 16.66
N ILE A 134 -7.06 2.30 16.74
CA ILE A 134 -5.61 2.26 16.54
C ILE A 134 -5.34 2.02 15.05
N ALA A 135 -4.88 3.05 14.36
CA ALA A 135 -4.62 3.06 12.91
C ALA A 135 -3.17 3.51 12.61
N THR A 136 -2.25 3.14 13.49
CA THR A 136 -0.85 3.58 13.47
C THR A 136 -0.01 2.96 12.35
N GLY A 137 -0.57 1.97 11.65
CA GLY A 137 0.10 1.31 10.53
C GLY A 137 1.38 0.58 10.95
N PRO A 138 2.34 0.43 10.03
CA PRO A 138 3.55 -0.36 10.26
C PRO A 138 4.56 0.31 11.17
N LEU A 139 4.47 1.64 11.33
CA LEU A 139 5.41 2.46 12.10
C LEU A 139 4.81 2.91 13.43
N THR A 140 4.11 2.00 14.10
CA THR A 140 3.62 2.20 15.47
C THR A 140 4.78 2.53 16.40
N SER A 141 4.61 3.54 17.26
CA SER A 141 5.68 3.91 18.22
C SER A 141 5.98 2.75 19.17
N ASP A 142 7.25 2.63 19.57
CA ASP A 142 7.72 1.54 20.43
C ASP A 142 6.93 1.43 21.73
N LYS A 143 6.55 2.56 22.33
CA LYS A 143 5.78 2.59 23.57
C LYS A 143 4.37 2.04 23.40
N LEU A 144 3.67 2.45 22.35
CA LEU A 144 2.34 1.93 22.08
C LEU A 144 2.39 0.46 21.66
N ALA A 145 3.39 0.06 20.85
CA ALA A 145 3.61 -1.34 20.48
C ALA A 145 3.84 -2.22 21.72
N GLN A 146 4.66 -1.77 22.67
CA GLN A 146 4.89 -2.46 23.92
C GLN A 146 3.61 -2.54 24.76
N SER A 147 2.85 -1.46 24.88
CA SER A 147 1.58 -1.46 25.62
C SER A 147 0.53 -2.39 25.00
N ILE A 148 0.53 -2.56 23.69
CA ILE A 148 -0.32 -3.55 22.99
C ILE A 148 0.16 -4.96 23.34
N ALA A 149 1.47 -5.23 23.26
CA ALA A 149 2.07 -6.53 23.58
C ALA A 149 1.79 -6.94 25.04
N ASP A 150 2.00 -6.02 25.98
CA ASP A 150 1.74 -6.26 27.42
C ASP A 150 0.27 -6.59 27.68
N PHE A 151 -0.66 -5.93 26.96
CA PHE A 151 -2.09 -6.20 27.13
C PHE A 151 -2.51 -7.53 26.53
N THR A 152 -1.98 -7.86 25.36
CA THR A 152 -2.41 -9.05 24.59
C THR A 152 -1.68 -10.33 25.03
N GLY A 153 -0.58 -10.21 25.74
CA GLY A 153 0.34 -11.31 26.04
C GLY A 153 1.00 -11.90 24.78
N GLN A 154 1.02 -11.12 23.68
CA GLN A 154 1.58 -11.53 22.41
C GLN A 154 2.68 -10.56 22.00
N ASP A 155 3.83 -11.07 21.64
CA ASP A 155 4.83 -10.26 20.96
C ASP A 155 4.25 -9.72 19.66
N SER A 156 4.55 -8.46 19.34
CA SER A 156 4.15 -7.89 18.05
C SER A 156 4.82 -8.68 16.92
N LEU A 157 4.02 -9.21 16.00
CA LEU A 157 4.55 -9.82 14.79
C LEU A 157 5.23 -8.72 13.95
N ALA A 158 6.35 -9.05 13.35
CA ALA A 158 7.08 -8.11 12.50
C ALA A 158 7.40 -8.74 11.16
N PHE A 159 7.35 -7.92 10.12
CA PHE A 159 7.90 -8.24 8.81
C PHE A 159 8.74 -7.07 8.30
N PHE A 160 9.62 -7.34 7.35
CA PHE A 160 10.46 -6.32 6.78
C PHE A 160 9.96 -5.91 5.41
N ASP A 161 9.83 -4.60 5.21
CA ASP A 161 9.46 -3.97 3.94
C ASP A 161 10.62 -3.11 3.44
N ALA A 162 10.81 -3.09 2.13
CA ALA A 162 11.87 -2.34 1.52
C ALA A 162 11.32 -1.23 0.60
N ILE A 163 12.02 -0.09 0.57
CA ILE A 163 11.67 1.08 -0.23
C ILE A 163 12.53 1.14 -1.48
N ALA A 164 11.94 1.52 -2.61
CA ALA A 164 12.63 1.76 -3.86
C ALA A 164 13.20 3.19 -3.95
N PRO A 165 14.32 3.41 -4.68
CA PRO A 165 14.90 4.73 -4.89
C PRO A 165 14.06 5.60 -5.83
N ILE A 166 14.23 6.92 -5.66
CA ILE A 166 13.68 7.96 -6.55
C ILE A 166 14.84 8.75 -7.16
N VAL A 167 14.81 8.95 -8.46
CA VAL A 167 15.82 9.70 -9.22
C VAL A 167 15.26 11.00 -9.79
N TYR A 168 16.13 12.00 -10.00
CA TYR A 168 15.80 13.22 -10.72
C TYR A 168 15.78 12.97 -12.23
N TYR A 169 14.69 13.36 -12.90
CA TYR A 169 14.49 13.17 -14.35
C TYR A 169 15.62 13.77 -15.18
N GLU A 170 16.04 14.98 -14.87
CA GLU A 170 17.07 15.72 -15.58
C GLU A 170 18.44 15.02 -15.62
N THR A 171 18.64 14.03 -14.74
CA THR A 171 19.88 13.26 -14.66
C THR A 171 19.81 11.91 -15.40
N ILE A 172 18.70 11.62 -16.06
CA ILE A 172 18.48 10.40 -16.85
C ILE A 172 18.92 10.67 -18.29
N ASN A 173 19.74 9.76 -18.82
CA ASN A 173 20.19 9.86 -20.20
C ASN A 173 19.12 9.36 -21.17
N MET A 174 18.42 10.28 -21.83
CA MET A 174 17.34 9.98 -22.76
C MET A 174 17.81 9.46 -24.12
N ASP A 175 19.12 9.51 -24.44
CA ASP A 175 19.68 8.85 -25.63
C ASP A 175 19.67 7.31 -25.50
N LYS A 176 19.54 6.80 -24.27
CA LYS A 176 19.47 5.37 -23.97
C LYS A 176 18.12 4.92 -23.45
N ALA A 177 17.39 5.82 -22.79
CA ALA A 177 16.07 5.55 -22.21
C ALA A 177 14.95 6.07 -23.13
N TRP A 178 13.75 5.47 -23.03
CA TRP A 178 12.57 5.90 -23.80
C TRP A 178 11.28 5.73 -23.00
N PHE A 179 10.25 6.50 -23.37
CA PHE A 179 8.93 6.41 -22.79
C PHE A 179 8.06 5.37 -23.51
N GLN A 180 7.57 4.37 -22.79
CA GLN A 180 6.57 3.41 -23.25
C GLN A 180 5.95 2.65 -22.09
N SER A 181 4.65 2.49 -22.08
CA SER A 181 3.97 1.53 -21.23
C SER A 181 4.00 0.15 -21.86
N ARG A 182 4.11 -0.89 -21.05
CA ARG A 182 4.19 -2.29 -21.51
C ARG A 182 2.92 -2.67 -22.28
N TYR A 183 3.09 -3.19 -23.50
CA TYR A 183 2.02 -3.49 -24.45
C TYR A 183 1.19 -2.25 -24.86
N ASP A 184 1.75 -1.06 -24.77
CA ASP A 184 1.10 0.22 -25.02
C ASP A 184 -0.24 0.37 -24.26
N LYS A 185 -0.30 -0.21 -23.05
CA LYS A 185 -1.48 -0.15 -22.18
C LYS A 185 -1.80 1.27 -21.75
N GLY A 186 -3.11 1.55 -21.71
CA GLY A 186 -3.71 2.81 -21.32
C GLY A 186 -4.57 3.38 -22.41
N GLU A 187 -5.50 4.24 -22.04
CA GLU A 187 -6.48 4.83 -22.98
C GLU A 187 -5.92 6.05 -23.69
N THR A 188 -5.16 6.87 -22.95
CA THR A 188 -4.58 8.11 -23.47
C THR A 188 -3.17 7.92 -24.04
N ALA A 189 -2.71 8.89 -24.84
CA ALA A 189 -1.32 8.91 -25.31
C ALA A 189 -0.31 9.05 -24.14
N ALA A 190 -0.69 9.72 -23.05
CA ALA A 190 0.11 9.83 -21.84
C ALA A 190 0.24 8.49 -21.12
N ASP A 191 -0.85 7.73 -21.00
CA ASP A 191 -0.82 6.40 -20.39
C ASP A 191 0.07 5.42 -21.17
N LYS A 192 0.03 5.47 -22.50
CA LYS A 192 0.89 4.64 -23.36
C LYS A 192 2.37 4.97 -23.23
N LYS A 193 2.71 6.16 -22.71
CA LYS A 193 4.06 6.66 -22.46
C LYS A 193 4.36 6.88 -20.96
N ALA A 194 3.64 6.22 -20.07
CA ALA A 194 3.70 6.49 -18.62
C ALA A 194 4.97 5.96 -17.93
N TYR A 195 5.72 5.05 -18.57
CA TYR A 195 6.95 4.50 -18.00
C TYR A 195 8.15 4.86 -18.84
N LEU A 196 9.22 5.26 -18.17
CA LEU A 196 10.54 5.39 -18.76
C LEU A 196 11.28 4.07 -18.65
N ASN A 197 11.89 3.62 -19.74
CA ASN A 197 12.49 2.28 -19.87
C ASN A 197 13.99 2.40 -20.12
N CYS A 198 14.80 1.70 -19.31
CA CYS A 198 16.25 1.61 -19.43
C CYS A 198 16.61 0.19 -19.85
N PRO A 199 17.12 -0.03 -21.08
CA PRO A 199 17.43 -1.37 -21.58
C PRO A 199 18.76 -1.89 -21.08
N MET A 200 18.87 -3.20 -20.92
CA MET A 200 20.13 -3.90 -20.69
C MET A 200 20.33 -4.98 -21.73
N ASP A 201 21.56 -5.11 -22.23
CA ASP A 201 22.01 -6.31 -22.92
C ASP A 201 22.33 -7.43 -21.89
N LYS A 202 22.65 -8.61 -22.39
CA LYS A 202 22.92 -9.78 -21.55
C LYS A 202 24.11 -9.57 -20.62
N LYS A 203 25.21 -9.01 -21.13
CA LYS A 203 26.45 -8.80 -20.37
C LYS A 203 26.26 -7.79 -19.26
N THR A 204 25.61 -6.68 -19.56
CA THR A 204 25.27 -5.63 -18.56
C THR A 204 24.35 -6.18 -17.47
N TYR A 205 23.35 -6.98 -17.87
CA TYR A 205 22.44 -7.62 -16.93
C TYR A 205 23.18 -8.61 -15.99
N GLU A 206 23.99 -9.50 -16.53
CA GLU A 206 24.73 -10.48 -15.73
C GLU A 206 25.66 -9.79 -14.72
N ASN A 207 26.41 -8.76 -15.14
CA ASN A 207 27.23 -7.95 -14.24
C ASN A 207 26.40 -7.25 -13.18
N PHE A 208 25.22 -6.71 -13.54
CA PHE A 208 24.31 -6.07 -12.59
C PHE A 208 23.84 -7.05 -11.52
N ILE A 209 23.44 -8.27 -11.91
CA ILE A 209 23.03 -9.33 -10.98
C ILE A 209 24.17 -9.70 -10.01
N GLU A 210 25.40 -9.86 -10.52
CA GLU A 210 26.55 -10.15 -9.67
C GLU A 210 26.81 -9.02 -8.67
N CYS A 211 26.74 -7.77 -9.10
CA CYS A 211 26.89 -6.62 -8.22
C CYS A 211 25.79 -6.58 -7.13
N LEU A 212 24.52 -6.91 -7.47
CA LEU A 212 23.44 -7.00 -6.49
C LEU A 212 23.69 -8.06 -5.43
N ILE A 213 24.11 -9.25 -5.85
CA ILE A 213 24.34 -10.40 -4.96
C ILE A 213 25.51 -10.10 -3.99
N HIS A 214 26.58 -9.48 -4.47
CA HIS A 214 27.78 -9.18 -3.69
C HIS A 214 27.75 -7.82 -2.98
N SER A 215 26.66 -7.06 -3.09
CA SER A 215 26.51 -5.75 -2.43
C SER A 215 26.54 -5.86 -0.91
N ASP A 216 27.03 -4.80 -0.27
CA ASP A 216 26.92 -4.62 1.17
C ASP A 216 25.45 -4.38 1.56
N LYS A 217 24.94 -5.20 2.46
CA LYS A 217 23.55 -5.20 2.89
C LYS A 217 23.42 -4.74 4.35
N THR A 218 22.31 -4.14 4.67
CA THR A 218 21.94 -3.87 6.07
C THR A 218 21.75 -5.19 6.80
N ILE A 219 22.44 -5.35 7.93
CA ILE A 219 22.37 -6.53 8.80
C ILE A 219 21.25 -6.31 9.80
N PHE A 220 20.40 -7.31 10.01
CA PHE A 220 19.38 -7.32 11.05
C PHE A 220 20.02 -7.52 12.43
N LYS A 221 19.33 -7.07 13.47
CA LYS A 221 19.77 -7.33 14.86
C LYS A 221 19.77 -8.84 15.16
N GLU A 222 20.66 -9.28 16.03
CA GLU A 222 20.72 -10.67 16.51
C GLU A 222 19.33 -11.13 16.99
N GLY A 223 18.84 -12.27 16.48
CA GLY A 223 17.51 -12.81 16.79
C GLY A 223 16.39 -12.39 15.83
N GLU A 224 16.61 -11.47 14.88
CA GLU A 224 15.63 -11.11 13.87
C GLU A 224 15.75 -12.03 12.65
N THR A 225 14.80 -12.92 12.44
CA THR A 225 14.63 -13.63 11.16
C THR A 225 14.00 -12.68 10.14
N ALA A 226 14.64 -12.54 8.98
CA ALA A 226 14.16 -11.66 7.91
C ALA A 226 12.93 -12.26 7.21
N ASN A 227 11.75 -12.13 7.82
CA ASN A 227 10.48 -12.42 7.17
C ASN A 227 10.11 -11.25 6.26
N TYR A 228 10.46 -11.35 4.97
CA TYR A 228 10.06 -10.34 3.98
C TYR A 228 8.63 -10.59 3.51
N PHE A 229 7.87 -9.52 3.34
CA PHE A 229 6.64 -9.59 2.58
C PHE A 229 6.96 -9.85 1.09
N ASN A 230 6.31 -10.86 0.50
CA ASN A 230 6.61 -11.26 -0.89
C ASN A 230 6.37 -10.15 -1.93
N GLY A 231 5.46 -9.21 -1.67
CA GLY A 231 5.17 -8.07 -2.56
C GLY A 231 6.23 -6.96 -2.54
N CYS A 232 7.09 -6.91 -1.49
CA CYS A 232 8.12 -5.89 -1.29
C CYS A 232 9.51 -6.49 -1.05
N LEU A 233 9.77 -7.65 -1.67
CA LEU A 233 11.08 -8.30 -1.59
C LEU A 233 12.17 -7.36 -2.10
N PRO A 234 13.29 -7.21 -1.36
CA PRO A 234 14.47 -6.52 -1.86
C PRO A 234 14.97 -7.14 -3.17
N ILE A 235 15.39 -6.29 -4.11
CA ILE A 235 15.81 -6.74 -5.44
C ILE A 235 17.01 -7.70 -5.39
N GLU A 236 17.94 -7.51 -4.47
CA GLU A 236 19.07 -8.40 -4.24
C GLU A 236 18.61 -9.77 -3.71
N VAL A 237 17.57 -9.83 -2.88
CA VAL A 237 16.98 -11.10 -2.42
C VAL A 237 16.29 -11.84 -3.56
N MET A 238 15.64 -11.11 -4.47
CA MET A 238 15.10 -11.72 -5.69
C MET A 238 16.21 -12.23 -6.61
N ALA A 239 17.33 -11.52 -6.75
CA ALA A 239 18.47 -11.94 -7.53
C ALA A 239 19.14 -13.22 -6.99
N GLU A 240 19.21 -13.37 -5.67
CA GLU A 240 19.73 -14.57 -4.98
C GLU A 240 18.90 -15.83 -5.28
N ARG A 241 17.61 -15.71 -5.63
CA ARG A 241 16.75 -16.85 -6.00
C ARG A 241 17.07 -17.46 -7.37
N GLY A 242 17.86 -16.78 -8.19
CA GLY A 242 18.30 -17.23 -9.49
C GLY A 242 18.61 -16.10 -10.46
N LYS A 243 19.59 -16.30 -11.32
CA LYS A 243 20.12 -15.28 -12.24
C LYS A 243 19.04 -14.66 -13.16
N ASP A 244 18.04 -15.42 -13.54
CA ASP A 244 16.96 -14.95 -14.44
C ASP A 244 15.70 -14.46 -13.70
N THR A 245 15.66 -14.56 -12.37
CA THR A 245 14.45 -14.22 -11.59
C THR A 245 13.95 -12.80 -11.90
N LEU A 246 14.85 -11.81 -11.98
CA LEU A 246 14.47 -10.42 -12.23
C LEU A 246 13.89 -10.20 -13.65
N ARG A 247 14.32 -11.00 -14.63
CA ARG A 247 13.79 -10.95 -16.01
C ARG A 247 12.36 -11.49 -16.14
N PHE A 248 11.91 -12.30 -15.21
CA PHE A 248 10.51 -12.75 -15.11
C PHE A 248 9.69 -11.89 -14.14
N GLY A 249 10.34 -10.97 -13.44
CA GLY A 249 9.79 -10.04 -12.47
C GLY A 249 9.93 -8.56 -12.89
N PRO A 250 10.54 -7.72 -12.06
CA PRO A 250 10.59 -6.26 -12.26
C PRO A 250 11.35 -5.82 -13.52
N MET A 251 12.29 -6.63 -14.00
CA MET A 251 13.11 -6.30 -15.18
C MET A 251 12.65 -7.02 -16.47
N LYS A 252 11.42 -7.48 -16.53
CA LYS A 252 10.88 -8.21 -17.68
C LYS A 252 10.92 -7.35 -18.95
N PRO A 253 11.51 -7.81 -20.09
CA PRO A 253 11.59 -7.02 -21.32
C PRO A 253 10.34 -7.12 -22.21
N VAL A 254 9.48 -8.12 -22.00
CA VAL A 254 8.35 -8.45 -22.89
C VAL A 254 7.32 -7.31 -22.93
N GLY A 255 6.82 -6.99 -24.13
CA GLY A 255 5.83 -5.93 -24.35
C GLY A 255 6.43 -4.53 -24.46
N LEU A 256 7.75 -4.44 -24.63
CA LEU A 256 8.49 -3.19 -24.82
C LEU A 256 9.34 -3.28 -26.09
N THR A 257 9.42 -2.18 -26.83
CA THR A 257 10.25 -2.05 -28.04
C THR A 257 11.23 -0.91 -27.84
N ASN A 258 12.54 -1.21 -27.94
CA ASN A 258 13.56 -0.20 -27.81
C ASN A 258 13.48 0.79 -29.00
N GLN A 259 13.07 2.02 -28.72
CA GLN A 259 12.88 3.06 -29.76
C GLN A 259 14.19 3.56 -30.37
N HIS A 260 15.32 3.41 -29.67
CA HIS A 260 16.65 3.76 -30.20
C HIS A 260 17.23 2.67 -31.11
N ASN A 261 16.79 1.42 -30.96
CA ASN A 261 17.20 0.30 -31.81
C ASN A 261 16.10 -0.77 -31.83
N THR A 262 15.15 -0.63 -32.75
CA THR A 262 13.97 -1.52 -32.87
C THR A 262 14.34 -2.95 -33.29
N ASN A 263 15.52 -3.15 -33.88
CA ASN A 263 16.00 -4.48 -34.34
C ASN A 263 16.58 -5.32 -33.20
N VAL A 264 16.92 -4.69 -32.08
CA VAL A 264 17.53 -5.37 -30.93
C VAL A 264 16.53 -5.44 -29.78
N LYS A 265 16.12 -6.66 -29.44
CA LYS A 265 15.31 -6.89 -28.23
C LYS A 265 16.22 -6.78 -27.00
N PRO A 266 15.89 -5.93 -26.02
CA PRO A 266 16.66 -5.86 -24.78
C PRO A 266 16.57 -7.19 -24.03
N HIS A 267 17.67 -7.58 -23.39
CA HIS A 267 17.72 -8.78 -22.54
C HIS A 267 16.91 -8.57 -21.24
N ALA A 268 16.99 -7.38 -20.66
CA ALA A 268 16.20 -6.94 -19.52
C ALA A 268 15.87 -5.44 -19.67
N VAL A 269 14.86 -4.96 -18.96
CA VAL A 269 14.48 -3.53 -18.95
C VAL A 269 14.15 -3.10 -17.53
N VAL A 270 14.78 -2.03 -17.07
CA VAL A 270 14.44 -1.34 -15.84
C VAL A 270 13.39 -0.28 -16.16
N GLN A 271 12.26 -0.29 -15.45
CA GLN A 271 11.19 0.69 -15.63
C GLN A 271 11.20 1.73 -14.52
N LEU A 272 11.03 2.99 -14.88
CA LEU A 272 10.82 4.08 -13.94
C LEU A 272 9.43 4.68 -14.17
N ARG A 273 8.77 5.06 -13.10
CA ARG A 273 7.45 5.69 -13.13
C ARG A 273 7.53 7.09 -12.52
N GLN A 274 6.83 8.03 -13.14
CA GLN A 274 6.71 9.38 -12.63
C GLN A 274 6.18 9.41 -11.19
N ASP A 275 6.83 10.18 -10.31
CA ASP A 275 6.56 10.22 -8.87
C ASP A 275 5.88 11.54 -8.42
N ASN A 276 5.94 12.60 -9.25
CA ASN A 276 5.29 13.88 -8.99
C ASN A 276 4.68 14.49 -10.26
N LYS A 277 3.71 15.39 -10.10
CA LYS A 277 3.00 16.05 -11.21
C LYS A 277 3.91 16.88 -12.11
N LEU A 278 4.99 17.44 -11.57
CA LEU A 278 5.96 18.23 -12.33
C LEU A 278 6.79 17.39 -13.31
N GLY A 279 6.78 16.06 -13.20
CA GLY A 279 7.59 15.16 -14.03
C GLY A 279 9.10 15.24 -13.73
N THR A 280 9.48 15.78 -12.59
CA THR A 280 10.90 15.97 -12.20
C THR A 280 11.48 14.80 -11.41
N LEU A 281 10.63 13.92 -10.87
CA LEU A 281 11.00 12.77 -10.03
C LEU A 281 10.44 11.49 -10.61
N PHE A 282 11.28 10.43 -10.62
CA PHE A 282 10.92 9.10 -11.11
C PHE A 282 11.31 8.00 -10.12
N ASN A 283 10.38 7.14 -9.79
CA ASN A 283 10.58 5.97 -8.93
C ASN A 283 11.07 4.78 -9.76
N ILE A 284 12.13 4.09 -9.32
CA ILE A 284 12.61 2.86 -9.98
C ILE A 284 11.69 1.72 -9.55
N VAL A 285 10.88 1.22 -10.48
CA VAL A 285 9.80 0.26 -10.20
C VAL A 285 10.35 -1.13 -9.86
N GLY A 286 9.98 -1.65 -8.69
CA GLY A 286 10.38 -2.98 -8.25
C GLY A 286 11.82 -3.08 -7.72
N PHE A 287 12.46 -1.94 -7.44
CA PHE A 287 13.85 -1.86 -6.95
C PHE A 287 13.92 -1.52 -5.46
N GLN A 288 13.01 -2.06 -4.68
CA GLN A 288 13.13 -2.05 -3.22
C GLN A 288 14.44 -2.73 -2.82
N THR A 289 15.15 -2.19 -1.83
CA THR A 289 16.47 -2.70 -1.49
C THR A 289 16.85 -2.50 -0.03
N LYS A 290 17.65 -3.44 0.49
CA LYS A 290 18.35 -3.34 1.78
C LYS A 290 19.87 -3.05 1.63
N MET A 291 20.33 -2.78 0.42
CA MET A 291 21.74 -2.41 0.19
C MET A 291 22.11 -1.15 0.95
N LYS A 292 23.38 -1.03 1.35
CA LYS A 292 23.92 0.22 1.89
C LYS A 292 23.88 1.34 0.82
N TYR A 293 23.77 2.59 1.25
CA TYR A 293 23.62 3.75 0.36
C TYR A 293 24.76 3.93 -0.65
N SER A 294 26.01 3.57 -0.28
CA SER A 294 27.17 3.57 -1.17
C SER A 294 26.96 2.65 -2.36
N ASP A 295 26.53 1.41 -2.10
CA ASP A 295 26.36 0.39 -3.11
C ASP A 295 25.14 0.67 -3.99
N GLN A 296 24.06 1.19 -3.42
CA GLN A 296 22.91 1.60 -4.22
C GLN A 296 23.31 2.59 -5.31
N LYS A 297 24.08 3.64 -4.97
CA LYS A 297 24.52 4.64 -5.95
C LYS A 297 25.40 4.03 -7.03
N LYS A 298 26.36 3.17 -6.64
CA LYS A 298 27.28 2.53 -7.57
C LYS A 298 26.55 1.57 -8.51
N ILE A 299 25.73 0.69 -7.94
CA ILE A 299 25.07 -0.39 -8.69
C ILE A 299 23.94 0.17 -9.58
N PHE A 300 23.11 1.07 -9.09
CA PHE A 300 22.04 1.62 -9.91
C PHE A 300 22.54 2.55 -11.02
N ARG A 301 23.73 3.15 -10.87
CA ARG A 301 24.39 3.89 -11.96
C ARG A 301 25.02 2.99 -13.04
N SER A 302 25.09 1.68 -12.83
CA SER A 302 25.50 0.75 -13.90
C SER A 302 24.35 0.43 -14.86
N ILE A 303 23.13 0.87 -14.56
CA ILE A 303 21.96 0.74 -15.45
C ILE A 303 22.10 1.72 -16.61
N PRO A 304 22.08 1.27 -17.90
CA PRO A 304 22.11 2.15 -19.05
C PRO A 304 20.97 3.19 -18.99
N GLY A 305 21.33 4.45 -19.11
CA GLY A 305 20.41 5.57 -18.93
C GLY A 305 20.45 6.19 -17.53
N LEU A 306 21.02 5.52 -16.52
CA LEU A 306 21.15 6.01 -15.15
C LEU A 306 22.60 6.31 -14.71
N GLU A 307 23.55 6.36 -15.62
CA GLU A 307 24.97 6.49 -15.32
C GLU A 307 25.27 7.74 -14.46
N ASN A 308 24.57 8.82 -14.74
CA ASN A 308 24.72 10.10 -14.04
C ASN A 308 23.56 10.35 -13.05
N ALA A 309 22.73 9.35 -12.75
CA ALA A 309 21.54 9.54 -11.94
C ALA A 309 21.87 10.12 -10.56
N GLN A 310 21.14 11.17 -10.20
CA GLN A 310 21.08 11.73 -8.87
C GLN A 310 19.81 11.23 -8.17
N PHE A 311 19.97 10.80 -6.92
CA PHE A 311 18.87 10.20 -6.16
C PHE A 311 18.25 11.24 -5.23
N ALA A 312 16.98 11.56 -5.44
CA ALA A 312 16.19 12.35 -4.51
C ALA A 312 15.93 11.57 -3.21
N ARG A 313 15.84 10.24 -3.33
CA ARG A 313 15.76 9.30 -2.21
C ARG A 313 16.45 7.99 -2.59
N LEU A 314 17.19 7.44 -1.65
CA LEU A 314 17.70 6.07 -1.74
C LEU A 314 16.71 5.09 -1.11
N GLY A 315 16.83 3.83 -1.47
CA GLY A 315 16.08 2.74 -0.88
C GLY A 315 16.50 2.46 0.57
N GLY A 316 15.68 1.73 1.29
CA GLY A 316 15.94 1.33 2.66
C GLY A 316 15.00 0.23 3.10
N ILE A 317 15.32 -0.40 4.23
CA ILE A 317 14.49 -1.45 4.81
C ILE A 317 13.86 -0.97 6.11
N HIS A 318 12.63 -1.39 6.35
CA HIS A 318 11.86 -1.05 7.53
C HIS A 318 11.30 -2.30 8.20
N ARG A 319 11.27 -2.28 9.52
CA ARG A 319 10.53 -3.24 10.32
C ARG A 319 9.10 -2.73 10.46
N ASN A 320 8.15 -3.49 9.94
CA ASN A 320 6.73 -3.21 10.03
C ASN A 320 6.11 -4.03 11.15
N THR A 321 5.31 -3.39 11.99
CA THR A 321 4.60 -4.02 13.10
C THR A 321 3.17 -4.34 12.70
N PHE A 322 2.69 -5.55 13.02
CA PHE A 322 1.28 -5.94 12.90
C PHE A 322 0.87 -6.84 14.07
N ILE A 323 -0.42 -6.99 14.28
CA ILE A 323 -0.99 -7.86 15.32
C ILE A 323 -1.55 -9.15 14.69
N ASN A 324 -1.62 -10.21 15.47
CA ASN A 324 -2.30 -11.45 15.05
C ASN A 324 -3.81 -11.23 15.12
N SER A 325 -4.37 -10.59 14.11
CA SER A 325 -5.77 -10.17 14.10
C SER A 325 -6.78 -11.31 14.23
N PRO A 326 -6.62 -12.50 13.59
CA PRO A 326 -7.54 -13.62 13.79
C PRO A 326 -7.64 -14.08 15.25
N LEU A 327 -6.51 -14.00 15.97
CA LEU A 327 -6.48 -14.32 17.40
C LEU A 327 -7.10 -13.22 18.24
N LEU A 328 -6.76 -11.95 17.94
CA LEU A 328 -6.97 -10.82 18.85
C LEU A 328 -8.23 -10.01 18.61
N LEU A 329 -8.80 -10.01 17.39
CA LEU A 329 -9.92 -9.14 17.05
C LEU A 329 -11.25 -9.89 16.96
N ASP A 330 -12.33 -9.18 17.31
CA ASP A 330 -13.70 -9.62 17.08
C ASP A 330 -14.24 -9.15 15.72
N ASN A 331 -15.47 -9.54 15.38
CA ASN A 331 -16.12 -9.19 14.11
C ASN A 331 -16.37 -7.67 13.91
N GLN A 332 -16.15 -6.86 14.94
CA GLN A 332 -16.25 -5.41 14.89
C GLN A 332 -14.88 -4.74 14.87
N LEU A 333 -13.82 -5.50 14.55
CA LEU A 333 -12.41 -5.09 14.63
C LEU A 333 -11.97 -4.64 16.03
N ARG A 334 -12.72 -4.99 17.08
CA ARG A 334 -12.39 -4.64 18.46
C ARG A 334 -11.45 -5.66 19.06
N LEU A 335 -10.57 -5.18 19.91
CA LEU A 335 -9.66 -6.03 20.68
C LEU A 335 -10.47 -6.90 21.66
N LYS A 336 -10.33 -8.22 21.55
CA LYS A 336 -10.89 -9.16 22.55
C LYS A 336 -10.31 -8.83 23.92
N GLY A 337 -11.17 -8.70 24.93
CA GLY A 337 -10.76 -8.26 26.26
C GLY A 337 -10.71 -6.73 26.46
N ASN A 338 -10.77 -5.91 25.40
CA ASN A 338 -10.90 -4.45 25.51
C ASN A 338 -11.76 -3.89 24.36
N GLN A 339 -13.06 -3.92 24.54
CA GLN A 339 -14.02 -3.50 23.51
C GLN A 339 -14.04 -1.99 23.25
N CYS A 340 -13.28 -1.20 24.01
CA CYS A 340 -13.12 0.24 23.79
C CYS A 340 -12.18 0.54 22.60
N VAL A 341 -11.39 -0.43 22.16
CA VAL A 341 -10.33 -0.26 21.15
C VAL A 341 -10.61 -1.12 19.93
N ARG A 342 -10.61 -0.49 18.77
CA ARG A 342 -10.56 -1.11 17.44
C ARG A 342 -9.18 -0.97 16.83
N PHE A 343 -8.88 -1.84 15.88
CA PHE A 343 -7.68 -1.72 15.04
C PHE A 343 -8.07 -1.54 13.58
N ALA A 344 -7.28 -0.76 12.83
CA ALA A 344 -7.52 -0.50 11.41
C ALA A 344 -6.22 -0.35 10.62
N GLY A 345 -6.28 -0.68 9.33
CA GLY A 345 -5.16 -0.54 8.41
C GLY A 345 -4.10 -1.62 8.54
N GLN A 346 -2.89 -1.33 8.10
CA GLN A 346 -1.81 -2.32 7.95
C GLN A 346 -1.45 -3.03 9.26
N ILE A 347 -1.61 -2.39 10.40
CA ILE A 347 -1.40 -3.02 11.71
C ILE A 347 -2.30 -4.26 11.92
N THR A 348 -3.42 -4.37 11.21
CA THR A 348 -4.31 -5.54 11.28
C THR A 348 -3.87 -6.71 10.40
N GLY A 349 -2.78 -6.59 9.64
CA GLY A 349 -2.33 -7.62 8.71
C GLY A 349 -2.95 -7.53 7.31
N VAL A 350 -3.57 -6.41 6.94
CA VAL A 350 -3.76 -6.09 5.53
C VAL A 350 -2.51 -5.40 4.99
N GLU A 351 -2.12 -5.72 3.75
CA GLU A 351 -0.96 -5.11 3.13
C GLU A 351 -1.37 -4.25 1.94
N GLY A 352 -0.89 -3.00 1.92
CA GLY A 352 -1.12 -2.03 0.86
C GLY A 352 -1.92 -0.80 1.29
N TYR A 353 -1.75 0.27 0.52
CA TYR A 353 -2.34 1.58 0.81
C TYR A 353 -3.87 1.55 0.74
N VAL A 354 -4.42 0.95 -0.31
CA VAL A 354 -5.86 0.89 -0.53
C VAL A 354 -6.54 -0.09 0.43
N GLU A 355 -5.87 -1.19 0.76
CA GLU A 355 -6.35 -2.14 1.78
C GLU A 355 -6.41 -1.48 3.15
N SER A 356 -5.37 -0.70 3.48
CA SER A 356 -5.35 0.07 4.73
C SER A 356 -6.49 1.09 4.80
N ALA A 357 -6.74 1.83 3.70
CA ALA A 357 -7.85 2.76 3.61
C ALA A 357 -9.20 2.05 3.75
N ALA A 358 -9.39 0.89 3.10
CA ALA A 358 -10.63 0.12 3.16
C ALA A 358 -10.96 -0.35 4.59
N ILE A 359 -9.96 -0.90 5.32
CA ILE A 359 -10.18 -1.29 6.72
C ILE A 359 -10.37 -0.05 7.61
N GLY A 360 -9.71 1.07 7.29
CA GLY A 360 -9.97 2.37 7.93
C GLY A 360 -11.42 2.83 7.77
N LEU A 361 -11.95 2.78 6.55
CA LEU A 361 -13.34 3.10 6.23
C LEU A 361 -14.31 2.26 7.08
N ILE A 362 -14.11 0.94 7.08
CA ILE A 362 -14.99 0.03 7.84
C ILE A 362 -14.90 0.33 9.33
N ALA A 363 -13.70 0.47 9.89
CA ALA A 363 -13.49 0.74 11.31
C ALA A 363 -14.13 2.07 11.74
N GLY A 364 -13.98 3.12 10.92
CA GLY A 364 -14.59 4.42 11.14
C GLY A 364 -16.12 4.34 11.20
N ARG A 365 -16.74 3.68 10.23
CA ARG A 365 -18.20 3.48 10.19
C ARG A 365 -18.69 2.62 11.35
N LEU A 366 -18.02 1.51 11.68
CA LEU A 366 -18.38 0.66 12.81
C LEU A 366 -18.28 1.41 14.15
N ALA A 367 -17.24 2.23 14.32
CA ALA A 367 -17.11 3.05 15.52
C ALA A 367 -18.19 4.13 15.62
N ALA A 368 -18.53 4.77 14.51
CA ALA A 368 -19.59 5.75 14.44
C ALA A 368 -20.98 5.12 14.69
N ALA A 369 -21.26 3.98 14.08
CA ALA A 369 -22.48 3.24 14.31
C ALA A 369 -22.66 2.88 15.80
N GLN A 370 -21.59 2.44 16.47
CA GLN A 370 -21.60 2.19 17.91
C GLN A 370 -21.89 3.47 18.71
N ALA A 371 -21.24 4.59 18.37
CA ALA A 371 -21.44 5.87 19.04
C ALA A 371 -22.87 6.41 18.89
N LEU A 372 -23.49 6.16 17.75
CA LEU A 372 -24.86 6.55 17.40
C LEU A 372 -25.91 5.52 17.82
N ASN A 373 -25.49 4.38 18.38
CA ASN A 373 -26.35 3.24 18.71
C ASN A 373 -27.12 2.68 17.49
N ILE A 374 -26.47 2.63 16.33
CA ILE A 374 -27.02 2.11 15.07
C ILE A 374 -26.46 0.72 14.82
N LYS A 375 -27.28 -0.22 14.37
CA LYS A 375 -26.82 -1.54 13.91
C LYS A 375 -26.23 -1.42 12.52
N MET A 376 -24.97 -1.76 12.38
CA MET A 376 -24.27 -1.83 11.10
C MET A 376 -23.80 -3.25 10.83
N LYS A 377 -24.03 -3.76 9.61
CA LYS A 377 -23.54 -5.06 9.15
C LYS A 377 -22.17 -4.89 8.48
N ASN A 378 -21.31 -5.87 8.64
CA ASN A 378 -20.05 -5.94 7.90
C ASN A 378 -20.30 -6.12 6.40
N PRO A 379 -19.37 -5.68 5.53
CA PRO A 379 -19.48 -5.93 4.10
C PRO A 379 -19.49 -7.44 3.83
N PRO A 380 -20.32 -7.92 2.87
CA PRO A 380 -20.40 -9.33 2.52
C PRO A 380 -19.05 -9.91 2.07
N PRO A 381 -18.71 -11.16 2.37
CA PRO A 381 -17.43 -11.77 2.01
C PRO A 381 -17.22 -11.88 0.50
N GLU A 382 -18.26 -11.74 -0.31
CA GLU A 382 -18.21 -11.67 -1.78
C GLU A 382 -17.63 -10.36 -2.29
N THR A 383 -17.56 -9.30 -1.47
CA THR A 383 -16.98 -7.99 -1.80
C THR A 383 -15.48 -7.97 -1.51
N ALA A 384 -14.73 -7.04 -2.10
CA ALA A 384 -13.30 -6.90 -1.81
C ALA A 384 -13.05 -6.49 -0.35
N MET A 385 -13.84 -5.55 0.17
CA MET A 385 -13.76 -5.14 1.59
C MET A 385 -14.11 -6.30 2.52
N GLY A 386 -15.17 -7.07 2.21
CA GLY A 386 -15.56 -8.22 3.01
C GLY A 386 -14.54 -9.37 2.96
N ALA A 387 -13.92 -9.61 1.81
CA ALA A 387 -12.86 -10.59 1.66
C ALA A 387 -11.61 -10.23 2.50
N LEU A 388 -11.22 -8.94 2.54
CA LEU A 388 -10.16 -8.47 3.44
C LEU A 388 -10.53 -8.64 4.90
N MET A 389 -11.73 -8.24 5.30
CA MET A 389 -12.20 -8.46 6.68
C MET A 389 -12.19 -9.93 7.05
N ASN A 390 -12.68 -10.81 6.16
CA ASN A 390 -12.66 -12.24 6.40
C ASN A 390 -11.23 -12.78 6.59
N HIS A 391 -10.27 -12.32 5.78
CA HIS A 391 -8.86 -12.70 5.94
C HIS A 391 -8.32 -12.35 7.33
N ILE A 392 -8.49 -11.12 7.79
CA ILE A 392 -7.94 -10.66 9.07
C ILE A 392 -8.73 -11.16 10.30
N LEU A 393 -9.94 -11.70 10.14
CA LEU A 393 -10.76 -12.16 11.27
C LEU A 393 -10.92 -13.67 11.34
N HIS A 394 -11.08 -14.35 10.19
CA HIS A 394 -11.49 -15.77 10.17
C HIS A 394 -10.78 -16.61 9.12
N GLY A 395 -10.31 -16.01 8.03
CA GLY A 395 -9.84 -16.73 6.83
C GLY A 395 -8.40 -17.21 6.89
N ALA A 396 -7.62 -16.74 7.87
CA ALA A 396 -6.22 -17.11 8.01
C ALA A 396 -5.99 -18.00 9.24
N ASP A 397 -5.05 -18.94 9.12
CA ASP A 397 -4.58 -19.74 10.25
C ASP A 397 -3.79 -18.85 11.23
N ILE A 398 -4.14 -18.95 12.51
CA ILE A 398 -3.55 -18.14 13.60
C ILE A 398 -2.03 -18.33 13.68
N ASN A 399 -1.53 -19.56 13.41
CA ASN A 399 -0.11 -19.88 13.55
C ASN A 399 0.72 -19.43 12.34
N THR A 400 0.08 -19.23 11.19
CA THR A 400 0.75 -18.85 9.93
C THR A 400 0.27 -17.53 9.38
N PHE A 401 -0.45 -16.74 10.19
CA PHE A 401 -0.99 -15.45 9.79
C PHE A 401 0.08 -14.50 9.26
N GLN A 402 -0.11 -14.01 8.06
CA GLN A 402 0.78 -13.08 7.38
C GLN A 402 -0.03 -11.94 6.74
N PRO A 403 0.55 -10.73 6.65
CA PRO A 403 -0.06 -9.65 5.90
C PRO A 403 -0.38 -10.04 4.46
N MET A 404 -1.54 -9.60 3.95
CA MET A 404 -2.04 -9.98 2.64
C MET A 404 -2.63 -8.79 1.88
N ASN A 405 -2.25 -8.67 0.60
CA ASN A 405 -2.94 -7.80 -0.34
C ASN A 405 -4.25 -8.44 -0.79
N ILE A 406 -5.22 -7.59 -1.17
CA ILE A 406 -6.44 -8.08 -1.79
C ILE A 406 -6.14 -8.85 -3.09
N ASN A 407 -6.68 -10.03 -3.20
CA ASN A 407 -6.59 -10.90 -4.38
C ASN A 407 -7.80 -11.83 -4.45
N PHE A 408 -8.12 -12.36 -5.63
CA PHE A 408 -9.30 -13.21 -5.80
C PHE A 408 -9.26 -14.55 -5.04
N GLY A 409 -8.11 -14.94 -4.49
CA GLY A 409 -8.01 -16.11 -3.62
C GLY A 409 -8.66 -15.91 -2.25
N LEU A 410 -8.90 -14.65 -1.83
CA LEU A 410 -9.58 -14.32 -0.57
C LEU A 410 -11.12 -14.37 -0.68
N PHE A 411 -11.66 -14.38 -1.92
CA PHE A 411 -13.10 -14.37 -2.13
C PHE A 411 -13.70 -15.77 -2.06
N PRO A 412 -14.96 -15.92 -1.61
CA PRO A 412 -15.71 -17.15 -1.78
C PRO A 412 -15.72 -17.57 -3.26
N GLY A 413 -15.54 -18.85 -3.54
CA GLY A 413 -15.48 -19.36 -4.92
C GLY A 413 -16.67 -18.96 -5.80
N VAL A 414 -16.47 -18.96 -7.12
CA VAL A 414 -17.51 -18.83 -8.14
C VAL A 414 -17.64 -20.15 -8.90
N ASP A 415 -18.87 -20.57 -9.22
CA ASP A 415 -19.11 -21.77 -10.02
C ASP A 415 -18.85 -21.47 -11.50
N ALA A 416 -17.58 -21.58 -11.87
CA ALA A 416 -17.15 -21.38 -13.27
C ALA A 416 -16.86 -22.73 -13.90
N LYS A 417 -17.88 -23.41 -14.49
CA LYS A 417 -17.76 -24.69 -15.19
C LYS A 417 -16.60 -24.76 -16.21
N ASN A 418 -16.21 -23.64 -16.80
CA ASN A 418 -15.05 -23.48 -17.68
C ASN A 418 -13.99 -22.48 -17.18
N GLY A 419 -14.10 -21.97 -15.96
CA GLY A 419 -13.28 -20.86 -15.45
C GLY A 419 -11.81 -21.22 -15.17
N ARG A 420 -11.47 -22.52 -15.01
CA ARG A 420 -10.06 -22.92 -14.86
C ARG A 420 -9.26 -22.65 -16.13
N LYS A 421 -9.88 -22.77 -17.32
CA LYS A 421 -9.27 -22.53 -18.65
C LYS A 421 -9.45 -21.08 -19.13
N ASN A 422 -10.42 -20.32 -18.57
CA ASN A 422 -10.72 -18.95 -18.96
C ASN A 422 -10.65 -17.99 -17.76
N ARG A 423 -9.43 -17.55 -17.47
CA ARG A 423 -9.14 -16.64 -16.34
C ARG A 423 -9.91 -15.30 -16.43
N PRO A 424 -10.00 -14.60 -17.58
CA PRO A 424 -10.76 -13.36 -17.68
C PRO A 424 -12.25 -13.53 -17.34
N LEU A 425 -12.90 -14.58 -17.84
CA LEU A 425 -14.30 -14.88 -17.52
C LEU A 425 -14.49 -15.12 -16.02
N ARG A 426 -13.62 -15.91 -15.40
CA ARG A 426 -13.68 -16.17 -13.97
C ARG A 426 -13.53 -14.90 -13.16
N TYR A 427 -12.60 -14.01 -13.51
CA TYR A 427 -12.39 -12.76 -12.82
C TYR A 427 -13.59 -11.82 -12.95
N LYS A 428 -14.18 -11.76 -14.15
CA LYS A 428 -15.42 -11.02 -14.35
C LYS A 428 -16.58 -11.53 -13.48
N MET A 429 -16.72 -12.84 -13.31
CA MET A 429 -17.74 -13.41 -12.42
C MET A 429 -17.53 -12.98 -10.97
N TYR A 430 -16.28 -12.91 -10.49
CA TYR A 430 -15.98 -12.38 -9.14
C TYR A 430 -16.38 -10.91 -9.02
N THR A 431 -15.99 -10.08 -9.99
CA THR A 431 -16.21 -8.63 -9.92
C THR A 431 -17.69 -8.26 -10.08
N ASP A 432 -18.42 -8.89 -11.00
CA ASP A 432 -19.87 -8.69 -11.18
C ASP A 432 -20.65 -9.05 -9.89
N ARG A 433 -20.33 -10.21 -9.30
CA ARG A 433 -20.92 -10.63 -8.03
C ARG A 433 -20.59 -9.64 -6.92
N ALA A 434 -19.33 -9.26 -6.77
CA ALA A 434 -18.89 -8.35 -5.73
C ALA A 434 -19.57 -6.99 -5.84
N LYS A 435 -19.66 -6.41 -7.04
CA LYS A 435 -20.35 -5.14 -7.28
C LYS A 435 -21.83 -5.21 -6.90
N HIS A 436 -22.50 -6.31 -7.25
CA HIS A 436 -23.91 -6.52 -6.87
C HIS A 436 -24.09 -6.55 -5.35
N TYR A 437 -23.30 -7.36 -4.62
CA TYR A 437 -23.37 -7.47 -3.17
C TYR A 437 -22.96 -6.17 -2.47
N PHE A 438 -21.94 -5.47 -3.00
CA PHE A 438 -21.50 -4.21 -2.42
C PHE A 438 -22.56 -3.12 -2.51
N MET A 439 -23.22 -2.99 -3.67
CA MET A 439 -24.32 -2.02 -3.82
C MET A 439 -25.50 -2.33 -2.89
N GLY A 440 -25.84 -3.60 -2.72
CA GLY A 440 -26.85 -4.01 -1.73
C GLY A 440 -26.44 -3.66 -0.30
N TRP A 441 -25.18 -3.87 0.06
CA TRP A 441 -24.65 -3.54 1.38
C TRP A 441 -24.63 -2.02 1.61
N ILE A 442 -24.05 -1.23 0.70
CA ILE A 442 -23.88 0.21 0.90
C ILE A 442 -25.25 0.92 0.99
N ASN A 443 -26.23 0.51 0.17
CA ASN A 443 -27.58 1.05 0.21
C ASN A 443 -28.32 0.68 1.51
N SER A 444 -28.04 -0.51 2.07
CA SER A 444 -28.63 -0.91 3.38
C SER A 444 -28.03 -0.17 4.57
N GLN A 445 -26.91 0.54 4.38
CA GLN A 445 -26.24 1.35 5.39
C GLN A 445 -26.59 2.85 5.27
N SER A 446 -27.44 3.22 4.29
CA SER A 446 -27.88 4.62 4.13
C SER A 446 -28.63 5.05 5.39
N ILE A 447 -28.02 5.97 6.14
CA ILE A 447 -28.54 6.63 7.36
C ILE A 447 -29.16 7.95 6.93
#